data_5e15504f6699e596e8aa0afa3443deb3
#
_entry.id   5e15504f6699e596e8aa0afa3443deb3
#
_cell.length_a   1.000
_cell.length_b   1.000
_cell.length_c   1.000
_cell.angle_alpha   90.00
_cell.angle_beta   90.00
_cell.angle_gamma   90.00
#
_symmetry.space_group_name_H-M   'P 1'
#
loop_
_entity.id
_entity.type
_entity.pdbx_description
1 polymer ?
#
loop_
_entity_poly.entity_id
_entity_poly.type
_entity_poly.pdbx_seq_one_letter_code
_entity_poly.pdbx_strand_id
1 'polypeptide(L)'
;MEGYFEETGRAGIGHTGFDYEKMKGLPPLPEEGAHSLDEMWNNATYFLKAVIPVAQESGVRLALHPNDPPAPISRGSGQIMGTVAGWKKYTSIVDSPSNGITFDCGVTREMGEDPVEVCRYFASRDRINHMHFRNVRVIKPYERYTEVALDEGQVDMFAVMKELVRQKYKRTIEPEHPRAFDYDREYSKLTTGGPIRGYPGGGGFAAVMFNVAYARAMLQAALES
;
A
#
# COMPACT_ATOMS: atom_id res chain seq x y z
N MET A 1 8.84 -11.56 8.31
CA MET A 1 8.01 -10.33 8.40
C MET A 1 7.23 -10.41 9.71
N GLU A 2 7.50 -9.45 10.56
CA GLU A 2 6.97 -9.42 11.92
C GLU A 2 5.49 -9.01 11.90
N GLY A 3 4.69 -9.71 12.71
CA GLY A 3 3.24 -9.49 12.74
C GLY A 3 2.45 -10.15 11.63
N TYR A 4 3.09 -10.56 10.53
CA TYR A 4 2.43 -11.18 9.40
C TYR A 4 2.40 -12.71 9.50
N PHE A 5 1.34 -13.32 8.98
CA PHE A 5 1.16 -14.78 8.92
C PHE A 5 0.26 -15.15 7.74
N GLU A 6 0.38 -16.41 7.29
CA GLU A 6 -0.45 -16.92 6.22
C GLU A 6 -1.82 -17.38 6.76
N GLU A 7 -2.87 -17.04 6.02
CA GLU A 7 -4.22 -17.57 6.17
C GLU A 7 -4.67 -18.21 4.86
N THR A 8 -5.68 -19.06 4.95
CA THR A 8 -6.30 -19.69 3.77
C THR A 8 -7.67 -19.08 3.55
N GLY A 9 -7.86 -18.53 2.36
CA GLY A 9 -9.11 -17.92 1.94
C GLY A 9 -9.95 -18.83 1.05
N ARG A 10 -10.85 -18.20 0.29
CA ARG A 10 -11.76 -18.82 -0.67
C ARG A 10 -11.01 -19.76 -1.62
N ALA A 11 -11.52 -20.97 -1.82
CA ALA A 11 -10.94 -21.98 -2.72
C ALA A 11 -9.44 -22.24 -2.53
N GLY A 12 -8.93 -22.12 -1.29
CA GLY A 12 -7.53 -22.36 -1.00
C GLY A 12 -6.58 -21.22 -1.31
N ILE A 13 -7.07 -20.05 -1.77
CA ILE A 13 -6.22 -18.89 -2.05
C ILE A 13 -5.46 -18.46 -0.80
N GLY A 14 -4.19 -18.09 -0.93
CA GLY A 14 -3.39 -17.59 0.17
C GLY A 14 -3.79 -16.18 0.56
N HIS A 15 -3.99 -15.94 1.85
CA HIS A 15 -4.17 -14.61 2.40
C HIS A 15 -3.01 -14.25 3.32
N THR A 16 -2.76 -12.96 3.51
CA THR A 16 -1.77 -12.47 4.48
C THR A 16 -2.49 -11.80 5.63
N GLY A 17 -2.49 -12.46 6.80
CA GLY A 17 -2.98 -11.86 8.03
C GLY A 17 -1.91 -10.98 8.67
N PHE A 18 -2.33 -9.89 9.31
CA PHE A 18 -1.51 -9.04 10.15
C PHE A 18 -2.11 -8.92 11.56
N ASP A 19 -1.24 -8.96 12.57
CA ASP A 19 -1.60 -8.79 13.97
C ASP A 19 -0.53 -7.95 14.67
N TYR A 20 -0.87 -6.71 15.05
CA TYR A 20 0.03 -5.77 15.68
C TYR A 20 0.59 -6.26 17.02
N GLU A 21 -0.18 -7.05 17.77
CA GLU A 21 0.28 -7.60 19.04
C GLU A 21 1.54 -8.47 18.90
N LYS A 22 1.76 -9.05 17.70
CA LYS A 22 2.96 -9.85 17.41
C LYS A 22 4.22 -9.01 17.15
N MET A 23 4.09 -7.74 16.81
CA MET A 23 5.22 -6.83 16.60
C MET A 23 5.35 -5.74 17.64
N LYS A 24 4.28 -5.49 18.38
CA LYS A 24 4.25 -4.51 19.46
C LYS A 24 5.33 -4.82 20.51
N GLY A 25 6.15 -3.85 20.80
CA GLY A 25 7.21 -3.99 21.80
C GLY A 25 8.46 -4.74 21.33
N LEU A 26 8.57 -5.09 20.05
CA LEU A 26 9.83 -5.58 19.51
C LEU A 26 10.94 -4.53 19.67
N PRO A 27 12.15 -4.92 20.10
CA PRO A 27 13.24 -3.97 20.28
C PRO A 27 13.66 -3.33 18.95
N PRO A 28 14.26 -2.14 19.00
CA PRO A 28 14.90 -1.54 17.84
C PRO A 28 15.89 -2.49 17.18
N LEU A 29 16.10 -2.34 15.88
CA LEU A 29 17.17 -3.03 15.20
C LEU A 29 18.52 -2.48 15.67
N PRO A 30 19.53 -3.33 15.96
CA PRO A 30 20.77 -2.89 16.61
C PRO A 30 21.54 -1.82 15.84
N GLU A 31 21.49 -1.87 14.51
CA GLU A 31 22.22 -0.94 13.64
C GLU A 31 21.45 0.37 13.37
N GLU A 32 20.13 0.34 13.48
CA GLU A 32 19.25 1.45 13.11
C GLU A 32 18.80 2.26 14.33
N GLY A 33 18.64 1.60 15.48
CA GLY A 33 18.17 2.24 16.69
C GLY A 33 16.66 2.58 16.67
N ALA A 34 16.27 3.45 17.59
CA ALA A 34 14.91 3.98 17.68
C ALA A 34 14.90 5.48 17.37
N HIS A 35 13.90 5.91 16.61
CA HIS A 35 13.75 7.31 16.23
C HIS A 35 12.38 7.84 16.63
N SER A 36 12.36 8.98 17.30
CA SER A 36 11.12 9.65 17.64
C SER A 36 10.38 10.11 16.37
N LEU A 37 9.06 10.28 16.49
CA LEU A 37 8.25 10.80 15.39
C LEU A 37 8.72 12.18 14.92
N ASP A 38 9.20 13.03 15.85
CA ASP A 38 9.73 14.36 15.52
C ASP A 38 11.04 14.29 14.75
N GLU A 39 11.95 13.38 15.09
CA GLU A 39 13.17 13.13 14.33
C GLU A 39 12.85 12.66 12.92
N MET A 40 11.92 11.72 12.78
CA MET A 40 11.47 11.24 11.46
C MET A 40 10.87 12.36 10.61
N TRP A 41 10.07 13.26 11.20
CA TRP A 41 9.56 14.44 10.49
C TRP A 41 10.65 15.44 10.13
N ASN A 42 11.62 15.67 11.00
CA ASN A 42 12.75 16.56 10.72
C ASN A 42 13.58 16.03 9.56
N ASN A 43 13.90 14.73 9.57
CA ASN A 43 14.65 14.07 8.50
C ASN A 43 13.90 14.13 7.16
N ALA A 44 12.62 13.81 7.16
CA ALA A 44 11.78 13.90 5.96
C ALA A 44 11.71 15.34 5.42
N THR A 45 11.58 16.31 6.31
CA THR A 45 11.53 17.74 5.94
C THR A 45 12.85 18.20 5.31
N TYR A 46 13.97 17.84 5.91
CA TYR A 46 15.30 18.15 5.37
C TYR A 46 15.48 17.56 3.98
N PHE A 47 15.18 16.27 3.84
CA PHE A 47 15.29 15.56 2.56
C PHE A 47 14.42 16.20 1.47
N LEU A 48 13.13 16.41 1.75
CA LEU A 48 12.18 16.93 0.77
C LEU A 48 12.52 18.34 0.30
N LYS A 49 12.95 19.21 1.21
CA LYS A 49 13.36 20.57 0.85
C LYS A 49 14.57 20.60 -0.09
N ALA A 50 15.46 19.60 0.02
CA ALA A 50 16.62 19.49 -0.86
C ALA A 50 16.27 18.82 -2.21
N VAL A 51 15.47 17.75 -2.19
CA VAL A 51 15.27 16.88 -3.36
C VAL A 51 14.11 17.33 -4.26
N ILE A 52 13.01 17.84 -3.68
CA ILE A 52 11.83 18.18 -4.49
C ILE A 52 12.07 19.26 -5.54
N PRO A 53 12.82 20.35 -5.29
CA PRO A 53 13.14 21.32 -6.33
C PRO A 53 13.87 20.67 -7.52
N VAL A 54 14.87 19.82 -7.25
CA VAL A 54 15.64 19.11 -8.29
C VAL A 54 14.74 18.13 -9.05
N ALA A 55 13.90 17.39 -8.36
CA ALA A 55 12.94 16.49 -8.99
C ALA A 55 11.97 17.25 -9.92
N GLN A 56 11.48 18.41 -9.49
CA GLN A 56 10.60 19.25 -10.28
C GLN A 56 11.29 19.77 -11.56
N GLU A 57 12.51 20.28 -11.44
CA GLU A 57 13.31 20.73 -12.59
C GLU A 57 13.59 19.59 -13.57
N SER A 58 13.78 18.40 -13.07
CA SER A 58 14.08 17.19 -13.86
C SER A 58 12.81 16.48 -14.40
N GLY A 59 11.60 17.00 -14.10
CA GLY A 59 10.35 16.33 -14.48
C GLY A 59 10.09 15.01 -13.77
N VAL A 60 10.76 14.75 -12.63
CA VAL A 60 10.62 13.55 -11.83
C VAL A 60 9.58 13.77 -10.73
N ARG A 61 8.84 12.73 -10.40
CA ARG A 61 7.83 12.74 -9.32
C ARG A 61 8.19 11.68 -8.29
N LEU A 62 8.35 12.11 -7.05
CA LEU A 62 8.51 11.21 -5.92
C LEU A 62 7.15 10.72 -5.44
N ALA A 63 7.08 9.44 -5.11
CA ALA A 63 5.89 8.80 -4.59
C ALA A 63 6.24 8.06 -3.30
N LEU A 64 6.07 8.70 -2.13
CA LEU A 64 6.33 8.03 -0.87
C LEU A 64 5.21 7.04 -0.57
N HIS A 65 5.59 5.78 -0.35
CA HIS A 65 4.66 4.74 0.07
C HIS A 65 4.20 4.96 1.52
N PRO A 66 2.92 4.70 1.85
CA PRO A 66 2.48 4.68 3.24
C PRO A 66 3.23 3.64 4.06
N ASN A 67 3.24 3.82 5.38
CA ASN A 67 3.69 2.74 6.24
C ASN A 67 2.71 1.56 6.13
N ASP A 68 3.23 0.39 5.81
CA ASP A 68 2.49 -0.86 5.76
C ASP A 68 3.28 -1.92 6.55
N PRO A 69 2.77 -2.31 7.72
CA PRO A 69 1.47 -1.94 8.33
C PRO A 69 1.44 -0.47 8.79
N PRO A 70 0.25 0.17 8.86
CA PRO A 70 0.09 1.54 9.34
C PRO A 70 0.18 1.64 10.88
N ALA A 71 1.12 0.91 11.46
CA ALA A 71 1.36 0.91 12.90
C ALA A 71 1.95 2.26 13.36
N PRO A 72 1.59 2.78 14.54
CA PRO A 72 2.11 4.07 15.01
C PRO A 72 3.62 4.03 15.29
N ILE A 73 4.12 2.87 15.72
CA ILE A 73 5.52 2.62 16.02
C ILE A 73 5.90 1.26 15.45
N SER A 74 7.04 1.21 14.76
CA SER A 74 7.66 -0.01 14.30
C SER A 74 9.10 -0.08 14.83
N ARG A 75 9.41 -1.12 15.63
CA ARG A 75 10.73 -1.31 16.22
C ARG A 75 11.30 -0.04 16.90
N GLY A 76 10.48 0.64 17.67
CA GLY A 76 10.86 1.84 18.40
C GLY A 76 10.87 3.13 17.57
N SER A 77 10.66 3.06 16.26
CA SER A 77 10.64 4.23 15.39
C SER A 77 9.23 4.69 15.04
N GLY A 78 8.99 5.99 15.14
CA GLY A 78 7.70 6.62 14.79
C GLY A 78 7.44 6.57 13.27
N GLN A 79 6.20 6.27 12.90
CA GLN A 79 5.77 6.07 11.50
C GLN A 79 5.08 7.32 10.97
N ILE A 80 5.78 8.14 10.17
CA ILE A 80 5.25 9.42 9.65
C ILE A 80 4.13 9.23 8.61
N MET A 81 4.11 8.10 7.92
CA MET A 81 3.12 7.78 6.90
C MET A 81 2.05 6.79 7.38
N GLY A 82 1.94 6.56 8.68
CA GLY A 82 0.95 5.66 9.29
C GLY A 82 -0.46 6.25 9.43
N THR A 83 -0.72 7.47 8.97
CA THR A 83 -2.04 8.12 9.03
C THR A 83 -2.29 9.02 7.82
N VAL A 84 -3.56 9.20 7.44
CA VAL A 84 -3.93 10.16 6.37
C VAL A 84 -3.54 11.61 6.75
N ALA A 85 -3.57 11.96 8.03
CA ALA A 85 -3.06 13.24 8.50
C ALA A 85 -1.55 13.39 8.24
N GLY A 86 -0.78 12.32 8.47
CA GLY A 86 0.63 12.26 8.11
C GLY A 86 0.87 12.46 6.62
N TRP A 87 0.09 11.80 5.76
CA TRP A 87 0.18 11.98 4.30
C TRP A 87 -0.08 13.42 3.87
N LYS A 88 -1.11 14.06 4.46
CA LYS A 88 -1.41 15.49 4.22
C LYS A 88 -0.25 16.38 4.65
N LYS A 89 0.32 16.14 5.85
CA LYS A 89 1.49 16.87 6.35
C LYS A 89 2.69 16.67 5.42
N TYR A 90 3.00 15.43 5.02
CA TYR A 90 4.10 15.11 4.11
C TYR A 90 4.01 15.88 2.80
N THR A 91 2.87 15.83 2.13
CA THR A 91 2.67 16.51 0.84
C THR A 91 2.67 18.04 0.95
N SER A 92 2.47 18.59 2.15
CA SER A 92 2.51 20.04 2.40
C SER A 92 3.90 20.59 2.73
N ILE A 93 4.89 19.73 3.03
CA ILE A 93 6.27 20.19 3.35
C ILE A 93 6.88 20.99 2.20
N VAL A 94 6.72 20.50 0.98
CA VAL A 94 7.02 21.23 -0.25
C VAL A 94 5.81 21.10 -1.16
N ASP A 95 5.13 22.20 -1.41
CA ASP A 95 3.92 22.24 -2.23
C ASP A 95 4.26 22.14 -3.73
N SER A 96 4.47 20.91 -4.20
CA SER A 96 4.84 20.59 -5.57
C SER A 96 4.21 19.28 -6.02
N PRO A 97 3.74 19.15 -7.27
CA PRO A 97 3.32 17.87 -7.85
C PRO A 97 4.43 16.81 -7.83
N SER A 98 5.70 17.21 -7.77
CA SER A 98 6.82 16.29 -7.60
C SER A 98 6.94 15.69 -6.20
N ASN A 99 6.22 16.26 -5.20
CA ASN A 99 6.09 15.73 -3.85
C ASN A 99 4.72 15.07 -3.68
N GLY A 100 4.61 13.81 -3.93
CA GLY A 100 3.36 13.07 -3.83
C GLY A 100 3.51 11.75 -3.09
N ILE A 101 2.45 10.98 -3.11
CA ILE A 101 2.35 9.69 -2.44
C ILE A 101 2.15 8.56 -3.45
N THR A 102 2.55 7.36 -3.07
CA THR A 102 1.91 6.14 -3.53
C THR A 102 0.59 6.04 -2.78
N PHE A 103 -0.53 6.22 -3.47
CA PHE A 103 -1.82 6.00 -2.85
C PHE A 103 -2.12 4.51 -2.82
N ASP A 104 -2.19 3.95 -1.63
CA ASP A 104 -2.57 2.56 -1.39
C ASP A 104 -3.98 2.49 -0.79
N CYS A 105 -4.93 1.95 -1.55
CA CYS A 105 -6.32 1.88 -1.12
C CYS A 105 -6.52 0.81 -0.03
N GLY A 106 -5.69 -0.23 0.02
CA GLY A 106 -5.68 -1.22 1.08
C GLY A 106 -5.20 -0.62 2.40
N VAL A 107 -4.02 0.01 2.42
CA VAL A 107 -3.51 0.71 3.63
C VAL A 107 -4.49 1.77 4.12
N THR A 108 -5.12 2.49 3.20
CA THR A 108 -6.17 3.46 3.58
C THR A 108 -7.28 2.77 4.36
N ARG A 109 -7.72 1.60 3.91
CA ARG A 109 -8.75 0.83 4.61
C ARG A 109 -8.26 0.22 5.92
N GLU A 110 -6.99 -0.19 6.00
CA GLU A 110 -6.35 -0.68 7.23
C GLU A 110 -6.35 0.36 8.35
N MET A 111 -6.23 1.64 7.99
CA MET A 111 -6.38 2.77 8.92
C MET A 111 -7.84 3.04 9.32
N GLY A 112 -8.83 2.35 8.71
CA GLY A 112 -10.25 2.58 8.95
C GLY A 112 -10.84 3.74 8.16
N GLU A 113 -10.06 4.35 7.28
CA GLU A 113 -10.49 5.47 6.43
C GLU A 113 -11.29 5.00 5.20
N ASP A 114 -11.97 5.93 4.52
CA ASP A 114 -12.65 5.68 3.25
C ASP A 114 -11.67 5.87 2.08
N PRO A 115 -11.31 4.79 1.34
CA PRO A 115 -10.36 4.90 0.25
C PRO A 115 -10.83 5.82 -0.90
N VAL A 116 -12.13 5.94 -1.13
CA VAL A 116 -12.66 6.82 -2.19
C VAL A 116 -12.47 8.30 -1.82
N GLU A 117 -12.78 8.67 -0.57
CA GLU A 117 -12.61 10.03 -0.09
C GLU A 117 -11.14 10.45 -0.02
N VAL A 118 -10.26 9.54 0.43
CA VAL A 118 -8.81 9.79 0.47
C VAL A 118 -8.23 9.88 -0.93
N CYS A 119 -8.64 8.99 -1.85
CA CYS A 119 -8.29 9.08 -3.27
C CYS A 119 -8.68 10.45 -3.86
N ARG A 120 -9.93 10.87 -3.65
CA ARG A 120 -10.44 12.17 -4.10
C ARG A 120 -9.59 13.32 -3.58
N TYR A 121 -9.24 13.30 -2.29
CA TYR A 121 -8.45 14.37 -1.68
C TYR A 121 -7.09 14.55 -2.35
N PHE A 122 -6.34 13.45 -2.55
CA PHE A 122 -4.98 13.52 -3.10
C PHE A 122 -4.97 13.64 -4.63
N ALA A 123 -5.88 12.96 -5.33
CA ALA A 123 -5.96 13.02 -6.79
C ALA A 123 -6.37 14.41 -7.29
N SER A 124 -7.35 15.06 -6.65
CA SER A 124 -7.78 16.42 -7.02
C SER A 124 -6.69 17.49 -6.83
N ARG A 125 -5.63 17.16 -6.08
CA ARG A 125 -4.47 18.02 -5.83
C ARG A 125 -3.23 17.61 -6.63
N ASP A 126 -3.37 16.63 -7.51
CA ASP A 126 -2.27 16.05 -8.30
C ASP A 126 -1.14 15.50 -7.40
N ARG A 127 -1.50 14.83 -6.29
CA ARG A 127 -0.56 14.27 -5.32
C ARG A 127 -0.47 12.76 -5.32
N ILE A 128 -1.25 12.06 -6.13
CA ILE A 128 -1.07 10.62 -6.36
C ILE A 128 -0.05 10.45 -7.48
N ASN A 129 1.18 10.09 -7.12
CA ASN A 129 2.27 9.89 -8.07
C ASN A 129 2.41 8.43 -8.50
N HIS A 130 1.92 7.51 -7.68
CA HIS A 130 1.78 6.09 -7.98
C HIS A 130 0.53 5.55 -7.27
N MET A 131 -0.03 4.45 -7.77
CA MET A 131 -1.22 3.83 -7.20
C MET A 131 -0.98 2.36 -6.93
N HIS A 132 -1.15 1.95 -5.67
CA HIS A 132 -1.27 0.55 -5.27
C HIS A 132 -2.74 0.16 -5.14
N PHE A 133 -3.14 -0.83 -5.92
CA PHE A 133 -4.53 -1.27 -6.07
C PHE A 133 -4.67 -2.66 -5.48
N ARG A 134 -4.97 -2.73 -4.17
CA ARG A 134 -5.13 -3.96 -3.41
C ARG A 134 -6.30 -3.90 -2.44
N ASN A 135 -6.75 -5.05 -1.97
CA ASN A 135 -7.92 -5.16 -1.11
C ASN A 135 -7.61 -5.86 0.21
N VAL A 136 -8.32 -5.46 1.24
CA VAL A 136 -8.13 -5.95 2.61
C VAL A 136 -9.46 -6.17 3.32
N ARG A 137 -9.44 -7.05 4.31
CA ARG A 137 -10.52 -7.23 5.28
C ARG A 137 -10.01 -6.80 6.65
N VAL A 138 -10.52 -5.69 7.17
CA VAL A 138 -10.11 -5.11 8.45
C VAL A 138 -11.00 -5.64 9.56
N ILE A 139 -10.38 -6.18 10.60
CA ILE A 139 -11.03 -6.61 11.84
C ILE A 139 -10.96 -5.49 12.88
N LYS A 140 -9.78 -4.87 13.01
CA LYS A 140 -9.55 -3.72 13.87
C LYS A 140 -8.58 -2.76 13.17
N PRO A 141 -8.98 -1.52 12.89
CA PRO A 141 -8.10 -0.55 12.25
C PRO A 141 -6.74 -0.45 12.94
N TYR A 142 -5.68 -0.32 12.15
CA TYR A 142 -4.27 -0.27 12.57
C TYR A 142 -3.71 -1.56 13.19
N GLU A 143 -4.55 -2.45 13.73
CA GLU A 143 -4.08 -3.52 14.59
C GLU A 143 -4.26 -4.91 13.99
N ARG A 144 -5.37 -5.16 13.27
CA ARG A 144 -5.64 -6.49 12.75
C ARG A 144 -6.42 -6.46 11.44
N TYR A 145 -5.85 -7.03 10.42
CA TYR A 145 -6.45 -7.13 9.09
C TYR A 145 -5.92 -8.34 8.34
N THR A 146 -6.54 -8.64 7.21
CA THR A 146 -6.12 -9.67 6.29
C THR A 146 -6.13 -9.11 4.88
N GLU A 147 -5.01 -9.20 4.18
CA GLU A 147 -4.93 -8.93 2.75
C GLU A 147 -5.57 -10.09 2.00
N VAL A 148 -6.49 -9.75 1.11
CA VAL A 148 -7.33 -10.71 0.40
C VAL A 148 -7.25 -10.50 -1.11
N ALA A 149 -7.91 -11.37 -1.90
CA ALA A 149 -8.01 -11.14 -3.34
C ALA A 149 -8.76 -9.83 -3.63
N LEU A 150 -8.48 -9.22 -4.78
CA LEU A 150 -9.04 -7.90 -5.16
C LEU A 150 -10.57 -7.84 -5.10
N ASP A 151 -11.24 -8.98 -5.30
CA ASP A 151 -12.69 -9.13 -5.31
C ASP A 151 -13.32 -9.52 -3.97
N GLU A 152 -12.54 -9.63 -2.89
CA GLU A 152 -13.02 -10.19 -1.61
C GLU A 152 -13.05 -9.22 -0.43
N GLY A 153 -12.40 -8.07 -0.54
CA GLY A 153 -12.15 -7.18 0.59
C GLY A 153 -13.27 -6.18 0.88
N GLN A 154 -12.91 -5.22 1.71
CA GLN A 154 -13.80 -4.14 2.18
C GLN A 154 -13.58 -2.82 1.43
N VAL A 155 -12.60 -2.75 0.54
CA VAL A 155 -12.43 -1.61 -0.37
C VAL A 155 -13.40 -1.78 -1.53
N ASP A 156 -14.22 -0.76 -1.81
CA ASP A 156 -14.96 -0.68 -3.06
C ASP A 156 -13.99 -0.33 -4.20
N MET A 157 -13.38 -1.39 -4.77
CA MET A 157 -12.34 -1.27 -5.80
C MET A 157 -12.88 -0.53 -7.04
N PHE A 158 -14.15 -0.76 -7.38
CA PHE A 158 -14.75 -0.08 -8.54
C PHE A 158 -14.99 1.41 -8.29
N ALA A 159 -15.44 1.79 -7.09
CA ALA A 159 -15.60 3.20 -6.73
C ALA A 159 -14.25 3.94 -6.69
N VAL A 160 -13.18 3.30 -6.21
CA VAL A 160 -11.82 3.86 -6.27
C VAL A 160 -11.39 4.05 -7.73
N MET A 161 -11.61 3.05 -8.60
CA MET A 161 -11.26 3.16 -10.02
C MET A 161 -12.04 4.28 -10.72
N LYS A 162 -13.35 4.41 -10.45
CA LYS A 162 -14.16 5.51 -10.97
C LYS A 162 -13.66 6.87 -10.49
N GLU A 163 -13.23 6.96 -9.23
CA GLU A 163 -12.68 8.21 -8.71
C GLU A 163 -11.37 8.59 -9.43
N LEU A 164 -10.47 7.63 -9.68
CA LEU A 164 -9.24 7.86 -10.46
C LEU A 164 -9.56 8.35 -11.87
N VAL A 165 -10.53 7.73 -12.55
CA VAL A 165 -10.98 8.15 -13.90
C VAL A 165 -11.58 9.56 -13.84
N ARG A 166 -12.44 9.85 -12.89
CA ARG A 166 -13.03 11.19 -12.69
C ARG A 166 -11.98 12.28 -12.48
N GLN A 167 -10.93 11.96 -11.75
CA GLN A 167 -9.80 12.87 -11.49
C GLN A 167 -8.77 12.89 -12.63
N LYS A 168 -9.04 12.18 -13.72
CA LYS A 168 -8.15 12.10 -14.91
C LYS A 168 -6.74 11.62 -14.55
N TYR A 169 -6.63 10.67 -13.63
CA TYR A 169 -5.36 10.06 -13.26
C TYR A 169 -4.72 9.37 -14.48
N LYS A 170 -3.47 9.70 -14.78
CA LYS A 170 -2.77 9.25 -16.00
C LYS A 170 -1.49 8.46 -15.72
N ARG A 171 -1.27 8.06 -14.47
CA ARG A 171 -0.06 7.36 -14.06
C ARG A 171 -0.33 5.87 -13.84
N THR A 172 0.70 5.17 -13.41
CA THR A 172 0.64 3.72 -13.21
C THR A 172 -0.32 3.36 -12.07
N ILE A 173 -1.14 2.34 -12.35
CA ILE A 173 -1.92 1.62 -11.35
C ILE A 173 -1.28 0.24 -11.23
N GLU A 174 -0.77 -0.08 -10.06
CA GLU A 174 -0.18 -1.38 -9.76
C GLU A 174 -1.16 -2.22 -8.93
N PRO A 175 -1.74 -3.27 -9.52
CA PRO A 175 -2.56 -4.23 -8.78
C PRO A 175 -1.63 -5.19 -8.03
N GLU A 176 -1.15 -4.75 -6.89
CA GLU A 176 -0.09 -5.37 -6.11
C GLU A 176 -0.58 -6.44 -5.13
N HIS A 177 0.32 -6.98 -4.34
CA HIS A 177 0.11 -8.03 -3.34
C HIS A 177 -0.78 -9.18 -3.86
N PRO A 178 -0.42 -9.82 -4.99
CA PRO A 178 -1.22 -10.92 -5.53
C PRO A 178 -1.31 -12.07 -4.54
N ARG A 179 -2.48 -12.67 -4.44
CA ARG A 179 -2.76 -13.77 -3.50
C ARG A 179 -2.51 -15.12 -4.13
N ALA A 180 -1.75 -15.99 -3.45
CA ALA A 180 -1.30 -17.27 -4.00
C ALA A 180 -2.44 -18.21 -4.36
N PHE A 181 -2.50 -18.64 -5.61
CA PHE A 181 -3.30 -19.78 -6.07
C PHE A 181 -2.51 -21.09 -5.90
N ASP A 182 -3.21 -22.23 -5.93
CA ASP A 182 -2.55 -23.54 -5.88
C ASP A 182 -1.57 -23.72 -7.03
N TYR A 183 -1.92 -23.24 -8.23
CA TYR A 183 -1.02 -23.23 -9.38
C TYR A 183 0.31 -22.51 -9.08
N ASP A 184 0.27 -21.36 -8.42
CA ASP A 184 1.49 -20.62 -8.07
C ASP A 184 2.36 -21.40 -7.11
N ARG A 185 1.75 -22.08 -6.12
CA ARG A 185 2.46 -22.91 -5.16
C ARG A 185 3.08 -24.13 -5.80
N GLU A 186 2.36 -24.82 -6.68
CA GLU A 186 2.86 -25.99 -7.41
C GLU A 186 3.97 -25.59 -8.38
N TYR A 187 3.78 -24.53 -9.15
CA TYR A 187 4.79 -24.01 -10.06
C TYR A 187 6.08 -23.63 -9.34
N SER A 188 5.98 -22.96 -8.19
CA SER A 188 7.15 -22.61 -7.38
C SER A 188 7.91 -23.86 -6.92
N LYS A 189 7.21 -24.90 -6.44
CA LYS A 189 7.85 -26.17 -6.05
C LYS A 189 8.60 -26.81 -7.22
N LEU A 190 8.02 -26.80 -8.41
CA LEU A 190 8.62 -27.39 -9.62
C LEU A 190 9.83 -26.61 -10.13
N THR A 191 9.81 -25.28 -10.04
CA THR A 191 10.82 -24.42 -10.67
C THR A 191 11.93 -24.00 -9.71
N THR A 192 11.61 -23.80 -8.43
CA THR A 192 12.58 -23.35 -7.41
C THR A 192 12.88 -24.39 -6.33
N GLY A 193 12.17 -25.52 -6.34
CA GLY A 193 12.28 -26.57 -5.34
C GLY A 193 11.71 -26.21 -3.96
N GLY A 194 10.97 -25.09 -3.84
CA GLY A 194 10.48 -24.60 -2.58
C GLY A 194 9.19 -23.77 -2.66
N PRO A 195 8.75 -23.21 -1.54
CA PRO A 195 7.58 -22.35 -1.50
C PRO A 195 7.81 -21.04 -2.28
N ILE A 196 6.72 -20.34 -2.60
CA ILE A 196 6.79 -18.99 -3.15
C ILE A 196 7.59 -18.12 -2.17
N ARG A 197 8.62 -17.45 -2.67
CA ARG A 197 9.41 -16.52 -1.88
C ARG A 197 8.68 -15.18 -1.82
N GLY A 198 8.68 -14.56 -0.67
CA GLY A 198 8.05 -13.28 -0.44
C GLY A 198 7.39 -13.22 0.93
N TYR A 199 6.26 -12.54 1.01
CA TYR A 199 5.48 -12.46 2.24
C TYR A 199 4.43 -13.59 2.32
N PRO A 200 3.95 -13.93 3.54
CA PRO A 200 3.00 -15.04 3.73
C PRO A 200 1.76 -14.92 2.84
N GLY A 201 1.33 -16.00 2.22
CA GLY A 201 0.16 -16.00 1.33
C GLY A 201 0.34 -15.27 0.00
N GLY A 202 1.53 -14.74 -0.29
CA GLY A 202 1.84 -14.04 -1.53
C GLY A 202 1.84 -14.97 -2.75
N GLY A 203 1.31 -14.46 -3.87
CA GLY A 203 1.14 -15.22 -5.10
C GLY A 203 2.28 -15.06 -6.11
N GLY A 204 2.21 -15.86 -7.15
CA GLY A 204 3.13 -15.86 -8.28
C GLY A 204 2.48 -15.35 -9.57
N PHE A 205 2.84 -15.96 -10.68
CA PHE A 205 2.44 -15.52 -12.02
C PHE A 205 0.91 -15.56 -12.24
N ALA A 206 0.23 -16.63 -11.85
CA ALA A 206 -1.22 -16.75 -12.04
C ALA A 206 -1.97 -15.69 -11.22
N ALA A 207 -1.54 -15.43 -9.99
CA ALA A 207 -2.11 -14.41 -9.14
C ALA A 207 -1.90 -12.99 -9.70
N VAL A 208 -0.73 -12.69 -10.28
CA VAL A 208 -0.46 -11.42 -10.97
C VAL A 208 -1.39 -11.27 -12.18
N MET A 209 -1.55 -12.32 -12.98
CA MET A 209 -2.46 -12.30 -14.15
C MET A 209 -3.91 -12.03 -13.73
N PHE A 210 -4.37 -12.64 -12.63
CA PHE A 210 -5.69 -12.37 -12.08
C PHE A 210 -5.85 -10.89 -11.69
N ASN A 211 -4.90 -10.36 -10.91
CA ASN A 211 -4.93 -8.98 -10.44
C ASN A 211 -4.95 -7.98 -11.61
N VAL A 212 -4.09 -8.18 -12.62
CA VAL A 212 -4.03 -7.31 -13.80
C VAL A 212 -5.32 -7.39 -14.61
N ALA A 213 -5.87 -8.60 -14.84
CA ALA A 213 -7.11 -8.77 -15.59
C ALA A 213 -8.29 -8.09 -14.87
N TYR A 214 -8.38 -8.26 -13.55
CA TYR A 214 -9.45 -7.66 -12.74
C TYR A 214 -9.37 -6.13 -12.73
N ALA A 215 -8.17 -5.56 -12.50
CA ALA A 215 -7.97 -4.11 -12.53
C ALA A 215 -8.27 -3.51 -13.91
N ARG A 216 -7.88 -4.19 -15.01
CA ARG A 216 -8.21 -3.76 -16.38
C ARG A 216 -9.70 -3.78 -16.67
N ALA A 217 -10.40 -4.82 -16.25
CA ALA A 217 -11.86 -4.90 -16.42
C ALA A 217 -12.57 -3.75 -15.66
N MET A 218 -12.13 -3.44 -14.44
CA MET A 218 -12.65 -2.30 -13.69
C MET A 218 -12.37 -0.96 -14.37
N LEU A 219 -11.16 -0.78 -14.92
CA LEU A 219 -10.83 0.44 -15.65
C LEU A 219 -11.69 0.60 -16.90
N GLN A 220 -11.89 -0.47 -17.67
CA GLN A 220 -12.76 -0.44 -18.86
C GLN A 220 -14.19 -0.04 -18.47
N ALA A 221 -14.76 -0.68 -17.46
CA ALA A 221 -16.09 -0.35 -16.96
C ALA A 221 -16.20 1.08 -16.41
N ALA A 222 -15.15 1.57 -15.73
CA ALA A 222 -15.14 2.93 -15.20
C ALA A 222 -15.04 4.01 -16.28
N LEU A 223 -14.40 3.72 -17.41
CA LEU A 223 -14.32 4.63 -18.56
C LEU A 223 -15.64 4.77 -19.32
N GLU A 224 -16.53 3.80 -19.20
CA GLU A 224 -17.84 3.76 -19.88
C GLU A 224 -18.99 4.22 -18.96
N SER A 225 -18.73 4.51 -17.67
CA SER A 225 -19.76 4.79 -16.66
C SER A 225 -20.09 6.29 -16.44
#